data_f1727ab54d7213d681ae264446b90c30
#
_entry.id   f1727ab54d7213d681ae264446b90c30
#
_cell.length_a   1.000
_cell.length_b   1.000
_cell.length_c   1.000
_cell.angle_alpha   90.00
_cell.angle_beta   90.00
_cell.angle_gamma   90.00
#
_symmetry.space_group_name_H-M   'P 1'
#
loop_
_entity.id
_entity.type
_entity.pdbx_description
1 polymer ?
#
loop_
_entity_poly.entity_id
_entity_poly.type
_entity_poly.pdbx_seq_one_letter_code
_entity_poly.pdbx_strand_id
1 'polypeptide(L)'
;MGRSFDIGGPEILTYQKMLQGYAEVRGLKRRVLPVPFLSPKLSAYWLYFMTATSFPLARALVGSLHIETTCSEEGIKGIIPQRLLSFDEAIDLALSRVAQNRVPSVWYDSLASGKFDSRHIRNVRVPEHGVLEDARSSELHVARKDVVDAIWSIGGKKGWPSMDWAWHLRGILDKVAGGSGMRRGRRDQKELRTGDALDFWRVILADRESGRLILFAEMKLPGEAWLEFSVSDTSMTQRAVFRPRGLLGRLYWWCCYPFHMIIFPRMLGALTRGE
;
A
#
# COMPACT_ATOMS: atom_id res chain seq x y z
N MET A 1 6.28 -5.58 -40.99
CA MET A 1 5.55 -6.65 -40.23
C MET A 1 6.20 -6.71 -38.85
N GLY A 2 5.42 -6.65 -37.76
CA GLY A 2 5.94 -6.71 -36.41
C GLY A 2 6.51 -8.11 -36.13
N ARG A 3 7.75 -8.19 -35.66
CA ARG A 3 8.37 -9.42 -35.13
C ARG A 3 8.29 -9.40 -33.62
N SER A 4 8.00 -10.53 -32.99
CA SER A 4 8.10 -10.70 -31.55
C SER A 4 9.45 -11.33 -31.21
N PHE A 5 10.07 -10.88 -30.14
CA PHE A 5 11.34 -11.41 -29.66
C PHE A 5 11.24 -11.73 -28.18
N ASP A 6 11.83 -12.84 -27.78
CA ASP A 6 11.99 -13.17 -26.37
C ASP A 6 13.08 -12.29 -25.77
N ILE A 7 12.81 -11.78 -24.54
CA ILE A 7 13.73 -10.93 -23.80
C ILE A 7 14.12 -11.62 -22.51
N GLY A 8 15.41 -11.84 -22.29
CA GLY A 8 15.92 -12.48 -21.08
C GLY A 8 17.17 -11.80 -20.55
N GLY A 9 17.48 -12.08 -19.29
CA GLY A 9 18.74 -11.73 -18.67
C GLY A 9 19.89 -12.65 -19.13
N PRO A 10 21.14 -12.39 -18.66
CA PRO A 10 22.31 -13.21 -19.01
C PRO A 10 22.33 -14.56 -18.29
N GLU A 11 21.49 -14.76 -17.28
CA GLU A 11 21.54 -15.91 -16.38
C GLU A 11 20.19 -16.64 -16.34
N ILE A 12 20.24 -17.97 -16.28
CA ILE A 12 19.09 -18.83 -15.98
C ILE A 12 19.09 -19.15 -14.50
N LEU A 13 18.08 -18.66 -13.79
CA LEU A 13 17.99 -18.77 -12.33
C LEU A 13 16.74 -19.53 -11.91
N THR A 14 16.86 -20.40 -10.91
CA THR A 14 15.69 -20.96 -10.20
C THR A 14 15.10 -19.90 -9.27
N TYR A 15 13.80 -19.98 -8.96
CA TYR A 15 13.17 -19.11 -7.97
C TYR A 15 13.87 -19.13 -6.61
N GLN A 16 14.40 -20.28 -6.20
CA GLN A 16 15.18 -20.37 -4.97
C GLN A 16 16.43 -19.51 -5.03
N LYS A 17 17.20 -19.57 -6.13
CA LYS A 17 18.39 -18.74 -6.34
C LYS A 17 18.05 -17.25 -6.40
N MET A 18 16.92 -16.89 -7.05
CA MET A 18 16.45 -15.48 -7.08
C MET A 18 16.12 -14.98 -5.68
N LEU A 19 15.45 -15.77 -4.83
CA LEU A 19 15.15 -15.39 -3.45
C LEU A 19 16.40 -15.26 -2.60
N GLN A 20 17.38 -16.15 -2.79
CA GLN A 20 18.67 -16.10 -2.10
C GLN A 20 19.48 -14.88 -2.52
N GLY A 21 19.66 -14.64 -3.82
CA GLY A 21 20.37 -13.46 -4.35
C GLY A 21 19.73 -12.15 -3.88
N TYR A 22 18.40 -12.06 -3.90
CA TYR A 22 17.72 -10.89 -3.33
C TYR A 22 18.05 -10.68 -1.83
N ALA A 23 18.11 -11.76 -1.05
CA ALA A 23 18.46 -11.67 0.37
C ALA A 23 19.91 -11.24 0.55
N GLU A 24 20.83 -11.74 -0.27
CA GLU A 24 22.26 -11.39 -0.25
C GLU A 24 22.49 -9.92 -0.58
N VAL A 25 21.92 -9.42 -1.68
CA VAL A 25 22.02 -8.00 -2.07
C VAL A 25 21.47 -7.08 -0.96
N ARG A 26 20.44 -7.53 -0.22
CA ARG A 26 19.90 -6.79 0.93
C ARG A 26 20.65 -6.99 2.24
N GLY A 27 21.70 -7.78 2.28
CA GLY A 27 22.40 -8.13 3.52
C GLY A 27 21.54 -8.91 4.52
N LEU A 28 20.49 -9.63 4.05
CA LEU A 28 19.56 -10.36 4.90
C LEU A 28 20.01 -11.82 5.02
N LYS A 29 20.23 -12.28 6.25
CA LYS A 29 20.45 -13.71 6.51
C LYS A 29 19.11 -14.45 6.47
N ARG A 30 18.80 -15.14 5.37
CA ARG A 30 17.56 -15.92 5.16
C ARG A 30 17.90 -17.35 4.79
N ARG A 31 17.14 -18.31 5.35
CA ARG A 31 17.19 -19.71 4.95
C ARG A 31 15.93 -20.04 4.16
N VAL A 32 16.09 -20.60 2.98
CA VAL A 32 14.98 -21.10 2.17
C VAL A 32 14.86 -22.59 2.41
N LEU A 33 13.75 -23.02 3.02
CA LEU A 33 13.46 -24.42 3.30
C LEU A 33 12.39 -24.89 2.31
N PRO A 34 12.68 -25.86 1.45
CA PRO A 34 11.68 -26.45 0.60
C PRO A 34 10.67 -27.26 1.43
N VAL A 35 9.39 -27.03 1.24
CA VAL A 35 8.32 -27.77 1.93
C VAL A 35 7.63 -28.70 0.94
N PRO A 36 7.90 -30.00 0.96
CA PRO A 36 7.51 -30.93 -0.10
C PRO A 36 5.99 -31.24 -0.15
N PHE A 37 5.25 -30.92 0.91
CA PHE A 37 3.82 -31.28 1.02
C PHE A 37 2.84 -30.11 0.86
N LEU A 38 3.32 -28.93 0.50
CA LEU A 38 2.43 -27.77 0.26
C LEU A 38 1.80 -27.86 -1.12
N SER A 39 0.47 -28.06 -1.15
CA SER A 39 -0.27 -27.95 -2.41
C SER A 39 -0.22 -26.51 -2.93
N PRO A 40 -0.31 -26.30 -4.28
CA PRO A 40 -0.37 -24.95 -4.85
C PRO A 40 -1.48 -24.08 -4.26
N LYS A 41 -2.61 -24.68 -3.91
CA LYS A 41 -3.72 -24.01 -3.24
C LYS A 41 -3.31 -23.45 -1.86
N LEU A 42 -2.69 -24.29 -1.04
CA LEU A 42 -2.25 -23.90 0.31
C LEU A 42 -1.15 -22.84 0.24
N SER A 43 -0.22 -22.95 -0.71
CA SER A 43 0.80 -21.95 -0.98
C SER A 43 0.20 -20.61 -1.41
N ALA A 44 -0.84 -20.62 -2.24
CA ALA A 44 -1.55 -19.39 -2.64
C ALA A 44 -2.28 -18.72 -1.45
N TYR A 45 -2.92 -19.51 -0.57
CA TYR A 45 -3.49 -18.97 0.67
C TYR A 45 -2.43 -18.41 1.60
N TRP A 46 -1.31 -19.11 1.78
CA TRP A 46 -0.18 -18.61 2.56
C TRP A 46 0.34 -17.29 2.02
N LEU A 47 0.60 -17.20 0.72
CA LEU A 47 1.04 -15.97 0.06
C LEU A 47 0.02 -14.84 0.22
N TYR A 48 -1.26 -15.14 0.08
CA TYR A 48 -2.34 -14.18 0.30
C TYR A 48 -2.37 -13.64 1.73
N PHE A 49 -2.23 -14.49 2.75
CA PHE A 49 -2.24 -14.07 4.15
C PHE A 49 -0.96 -13.33 4.57
N MET A 50 0.19 -13.77 4.07
CA MET A 50 1.50 -13.23 4.48
C MET A 50 1.92 -11.98 3.71
N THR A 51 1.30 -11.69 2.56
CA THR A 51 1.68 -10.55 1.72
C THR A 51 0.48 -9.65 1.42
N ALA A 52 0.72 -8.50 0.80
CA ALA A 52 -0.32 -7.58 0.32
C ALA A 52 -0.98 -8.02 -0.99
N THR A 53 -0.73 -9.25 -1.43
CA THR A 53 -1.23 -9.80 -2.70
C THR A 53 -2.70 -10.18 -2.59
N SER A 54 -3.49 -9.96 -3.65
CA SER A 54 -4.85 -10.51 -3.74
C SER A 54 -4.81 -12.02 -3.98
N PHE A 55 -5.84 -12.76 -3.54
CA PHE A 55 -5.86 -14.21 -3.73
C PHE A 55 -5.78 -14.65 -5.21
N PRO A 56 -6.50 -14.02 -6.18
CA PRO A 56 -6.35 -14.37 -7.59
C PRO A 56 -4.92 -14.22 -8.09
N LEU A 57 -4.23 -13.13 -7.70
CA LEU A 57 -2.83 -12.90 -8.07
C LEU A 57 -1.89 -13.91 -7.39
N ALA A 58 -2.08 -14.17 -6.09
CA ALA A 58 -1.31 -15.19 -5.38
C ALA A 58 -1.42 -16.56 -6.05
N ARG A 59 -2.65 -16.95 -6.45
CA ARG A 59 -2.90 -18.21 -7.17
C ARG A 59 -2.21 -18.26 -8.54
N ALA A 60 -2.27 -17.16 -9.30
CA ALA A 60 -1.60 -17.07 -10.60
C ALA A 60 -0.07 -17.15 -10.45
N LEU A 61 0.50 -16.43 -9.48
CA LEU A 61 1.94 -16.47 -9.20
C LEU A 61 2.41 -17.87 -8.79
N VAL A 62 1.70 -18.52 -7.86
CA VAL A 62 2.06 -19.89 -7.46
C VAL A 62 1.89 -20.89 -8.62
N GLY A 63 0.85 -20.72 -9.45
CA GLY A 63 0.65 -21.54 -10.63
C GLY A 63 1.77 -21.41 -11.66
N SER A 64 2.35 -20.22 -11.82
CA SER A 64 3.44 -19.98 -12.76
C SER A 64 4.79 -20.57 -12.32
N LEU A 65 4.97 -20.92 -11.04
CA LEU A 65 6.22 -21.53 -10.54
C LEU A 65 6.53 -22.91 -11.15
N HIS A 66 5.55 -23.57 -11.75
CA HIS A 66 5.73 -24.87 -12.40
C HIS A 66 6.13 -24.74 -13.88
N ILE A 67 6.12 -23.54 -14.41
CA ILE A 67 6.39 -23.28 -15.84
C ILE A 67 7.81 -22.75 -15.95
N GLU A 68 8.63 -23.44 -16.73
CA GLU A 68 9.94 -22.94 -17.12
C GLU A 68 9.77 -21.79 -18.12
N THR A 69 10.33 -20.64 -17.79
CA THR A 69 10.27 -19.42 -18.62
C THR A 69 11.69 -18.98 -18.96
N THR A 70 12.27 -19.62 -19.96
CA THR A 70 13.59 -19.27 -20.48
C THR A 70 13.44 -18.70 -21.89
N CYS A 71 14.35 -17.82 -22.28
CA CYS A 71 14.40 -17.31 -23.65
C CYS A 71 15.05 -18.32 -24.58
N SER A 72 14.38 -18.62 -25.68
CA SER A 72 14.83 -19.59 -26.68
C SER A 72 15.72 -18.97 -27.77
N GLU A 73 15.70 -17.64 -27.95
CA GLU A 73 16.35 -16.96 -29.06
C GLU A 73 17.22 -15.76 -28.65
N GLU A 74 18.40 -15.66 -29.24
CA GLU A 74 19.28 -14.52 -29.10
C GLU A 74 18.99 -13.38 -30.12
N GLY A 75 17.91 -13.48 -30.89
CA GLY A 75 17.63 -12.63 -32.05
C GLY A 75 17.57 -11.13 -31.77
N ILE A 76 17.16 -10.73 -30.54
CA ILE A 76 17.10 -9.30 -30.20
C ILE A 76 18.48 -8.69 -29.92
N LYS A 77 19.47 -9.48 -29.48
CA LYS A 77 20.83 -9.00 -29.21
C LYS A 77 21.52 -8.46 -30.44
N GLY A 78 21.19 -9.03 -31.62
CA GLY A 78 21.71 -8.55 -32.92
C GLY A 78 21.09 -7.24 -33.40
N ILE A 79 19.88 -6.91 -32.90
CA ILE A 79 19.14 -5.69 -33.27
C ILE A 79 19.42 -4.56 -32.28
N ILE A 80 19.47 -4.88 -30.99
CA ILE A 80 19.71 -3.91 -29.91
C ILE A 80 20.91 -4.42 -29.10
N PRO A 81 22.14 -4.08 -29.52
CA PRO A 81 23.32 -4.46 -28.77
C PRO A 81 23.41 -3.64 -27.48
N GLN A 82 23.18 -4.28 -26.35
CA GLN A 82 23.28 -3.68 -25.02
C GLN A 82 23.89 -4.66 -24.00
N ARG A 83 24.60 -4.11 -23.01
CA ARG A 83 25.05 -4.90 -21.87
C ARG A 83 23.81 -5.30 -21.03
N LEU A 84 23.64 -6.59 -20.84
CA LEU A 84 22.63 -7.09 -19.91
C LEU A 84 23.17 -7.05 -18.49
N LEU A 85 22.32 -6.58 -17.56
CA LEU A 85 22.63 -6.60 -16.14
C LEU A 85 22.47 -8.01 -15.60
N SER A 86 23.34 -8.43 -14.69
CA SER A 86 23.12 -9.64 -13.89
C SER A 86 21.91 -9.45 -12.96
N PHE A 87 21.39 -10.53 -12.39
CA PHE A 87 20.29 -10.48 -11.45
C PHE A 87 20.61 -9.56 -10.25
N ASP A 88 21.80 -9.71 -9.67
CA ASP A 88 22.24 -8.95 -8.50
C ASP A 88 22.42 -7.46 -8.84
N GLU A 89 23.05 -7.14 -9.97
CA GLU A 89 23.17 -5.76 -10.46
C GLU A 89 21.80 -5.10 -10.66
N ALA A 90 20.83 -5.83 -11.22
CA ALA A 90 19.49 -5.32 -11.46
C ALA A 90 18.72 -5.05 -10.15
N ILE A 91 18.85 -5.94 -9.15
CA ILE A 91 18.27 -5.77 -7.82
C ILE A 91 18.89 -4.59 -7.09
N ASP A 92 20.23 -4.47 -7.08
CA ASP A 92 20.93 -3.36 -6.43
C ASP A 92 20.52 -2.01 -7.05
N LEU A 93 20.47 -1.92 -8.38
CA LEU A 93 20.01 -0.73 -9.09
C LEU A 93 18.55 -0.38 -8.75
N ALA A 94 17.68 -1.38 -8.69
CA ALA A 94 16.28 -1.16 -8.32
C ALA A 94 16.15 -0.65 -6.88
N LEU A 95 16.87 -1.25 -5.93
CA LEU A 95 16.86 -0.83 -4.53
C LEU A 95 17.44 0.56 -4.33
N SER A 96 18.50 0.91 -5.04
CA SER A 96 19.09 2.26 -4.99
C SER A 96 18.12 3.32 -5.52
N ARG A 97 17.37 3.04 -6.58
CA ARG A 97 16.31 3.93 -7.10
C ARG A 97 15.17 4.11 -6.13
N VAL A 98 14.77 3.04 -5.45
CA VAL A 98 13.76 3.11 -4.37
C VAL A 98 14.26 3.97 -3.21
N ALA A 99 15.50 3.77 -2.77
CA ALA A 99 16.13 4.57 -1.70
C ALA A 99 16.24 6.06 -2.06
N GLN A 100 16.46 6.39 -3.34
CA GLN A 100 16.51 7.76 -3.86
C GLN A 100 15.12 8.36 -4.16
N ASN A 101 14.04 7.67 -3.86
CA ASN A 101 12.65 8.08 -4.19
C ASN A 101 12.45 8.41 -5.70
N ARG A 102 13.20 7.75 -6.58
CA ARG A 102 13.16 7.95 -8.05
C ARG A 102 12.25 6.97 -8.77
N VAL A 103 11.52 6.14 -8.04
CA VAL A 103 10.56 5.20 -8.60
C VAL A 103 9.22 5.88 -8.77
N PRO A 104 8.64 5.96 -9.98
CA PRO A 104 7.35 6.63 -10.21
C PRO A 104 6.19 5.88 -9.57
N SER A 105 6.26 4.55 -9.46
CA SER A 105 5.26 3.72 -8.77
C SER A 105 5.91 2.45 -8.24
N VAL A 106 5.34 1.90 -7.18
CA VAL A 106 5.71 0.60 -6.65
C VAL A 106 4.50 -0.34 -6.74
N TRP A 107 4.75 -1.63 -6.72
CA TRP A 107 3.68 -2.61 -6.81
C TRP A 107 2.62 -2.46 -5.69
N TYR A 108 2.98 -1.91 -4.54
CA TYR A 108 2.04 -1.56 -3.47
C TYR A 108 0.98 -0.55 -3.92
N ASP A 109 1.29 0.27 -4.94
CA ASP A 109 0.36 1.26 -5.49
C ASP A 109 -0.69 0.64 -6.41
N SER A 110 -0.57 -0.67 -6.74
CA SER A 110 -1.58 -1.37 -7.52
C SER A 110 -2.93 -1.37 -6.79
N LEU A 111 -4.01 -1.18 -7.55
CA LEU A 111 -5.36 -1.13 -7.00
C LEU A 111 -5.82 -2.53 -6.57
N ALA A 112 -5.90 -2.79 -5.26
CA ALA A 112 -6.29 -4.10 -4.75
C ALA A 112 -7.81 -4.33 -4.78
N SER A 113 -8.60 -3.25 -4.73
CA SER A 113 -10.04 -3.39 -4.54
C SER A 113 -10.85 -3.48 -5.83
N GLY A 114 -10.26 -3.17 -6.98
CA GLY A 114 -10.99 -3.02 -8.24
C GLY A 114 -12.06 -1.91 -8.24
N LYS A 115 -12.19 -1.18 -7.11
CA LYS A 115 -13.19 -0.12 -6.91
C LYS A 115 -12.80 1.20 -7.53
N PHE A 116 -11.53 1.35 -7.87
CA PHE A 116 -10.98 2.57 -8.43
C PHE A 116 -10.40 2.32 -9.82
N ASP A 117 -10.78 3.17 -10.77
CA ASP A 117 -10.01 3.39 -11.98
C ASP A 117 -8.96 4.48 -11.67
N SER A 118 -7.69 4.17 -11.83
CA SER A 118 -6.58 5.10 -11.60
C SER A 118 -6.71 6.42 -12.36
N ARG A 119 -7.42 6.39 -13.49
CA ARG A 119 -7.72 7.56 -14.31
C ARG A 119 -8.66 8.57 -13.62
N HIS A 120 -9.45 8.13 -12.65
CA HIS A 120 -10.45 8.93 -11.96
C HIS A 120 -10.07 9.37 -10.55
N ILE A 121 -8.88 8.99 -10.05
CA ILE A 121 -8.42 9.34 -8.68
C ILE A 121 -8.50 10.86 -8.44
N ARG A 122 -8.12 11.67 -9.42
CA ARG A 122 -8.13 13.14 -9.30
C ARG A 122 -9.55 13.74 -9.23
N ASN A 123 -10.59 12.99 -9.60
CA ASN A 123 -11.98 13.44 -9.63
C ASN A 123 -12.77 12.99 -8.39
N VAL A 124 -12.14 12.20 -7.50
CA VAL A 124 -12.80 11.73 -6.28
C VAL A 124 -12.86 12.86 -5.28
N ARG A 125 -14.07 13.29 -4.97
CA ARG A 125 -14.36 14.26 -3.91
C ARG A 125 -14.93 13.53 -2.70
N VAL A 126 -14.66 14.08 -1.51
CA VAL A 126 -15.35 13.63 -0.30
C VAL A 126 -16.82 14.02 -0.44
N PRO A 127 -17.77 13.07 -0.36
CA PRO A 127 -19.17 13.39 -0.50
C PRO A 127 -19.69 14.21 0.70
N GLU A 128 -20.57 15.18 0.43
CA GLU A 128 -21.17 16.04 1.45
C GLU A 128 -22.56 15.58 1.87
N HIS A 129 -23.24 14.79 1.02
CA HIS A 129 -24.60 14.33 1.26
C HIS A 129 -24.73 12.82 1.33
N GLY A 130 -25.65 12.35 2.15
CA GLY A 130 -25.93 10.92 2.33
C GLY A 130 -24.82 10.17 3.09
N VAL A 131 -24.06 10.88 3.92
CA VAL A 131 -22.90 10.37 4.66
C VAL A 131 -23.13 10.43 6.17
N LEU A 132 -22.36 9.63 6.88
CA LEU A 132 -22.16 9.69 8.32
C LEU A 132 -20.75 10.24 8.56
N GLU A 133 -20.61 11.15 9.50
CA GLU A 133 -19.39 11.93 9.69
C GLU A 133 -18.99 12.00 11.16
N ASP A 134 -17.67 11.97 11.41
CA ASP A 134 -17.05 12.33 12.69
C ASP A 134 -15.93 13.33 12.39
N ALA A 135 -16.20 14.61 12.64
CA ALA A 135 -15.27 15.71 12.46
C ALA A 135 -14.81 16.26 13.80
N ARG A 136 -13.50 16.45 13.96
CA ARG A 136 -12.87 16.95 15.17
C ARG A 136 -11.79 17.95 14.83
N SER A 137 -11.69 18.99 15.64
CA SER A 137 -10.65 20.03 15.51
C SER A 137 -9.93 20.23 16.83
N SER A 138 -8.65 20.59 16.74
CA SER A 138 -7.82 20.97 17.89
C SER A 138 -6.87 22.09 17.46
N GLU A 139 -6.52 22.94 18.41
CA GLU A 139 -5.45 23.94 18.22
C GLU A 139 -4.10 23.25 18.05
N LEU A 140 -3.18 23.91 17.33
CA LEU A 140 -1.81 23.42 17.16
C LEU A 140 -1.01 23.74 18.43
N HIS A 141 -0.26 22.76 18.91
CA HIS A 141 0.65 22.93 20.05
C HIS A 141 2.11 23.12 19.62
N VAL A 142 2.39 22.89 18.32
CA VAL A 142 3.72 23.08 17.69
C VAL A 142 3.55 23.82 16.36
N ALA A 143 4.64 24.14 15.70
CA ALA A 143 4.59 24.85 14.43
C ALA A 143 3.78 24.06 13.38
N ARG A 144 3.02 24.75 12.54
CA ARG A 144 2.21 24.17 11.44
C ARG A 144 3.02 23.15 10.61
N LYS A 145 4.28 23.49 10.33
CA LYS A 145 5.18 22.63 9.56
C LYS A 145 5.36 21.25 10.22
N ASP A 146 5.57 21.23 11.53
CA ASP A 146 5.82 19.97 12.27
C ASP A 146 4.57 19.08 12.28
N VAL A 147 3.38 19.69 12.40
CA VAL A 147 2.10 18.98 12.30
C VAL A 147 1.90 18.40 10.89
N VAL A 148 2.21 19.16 9.85
CA VAL A 148 2.16 18.68 8.47
C VAL A 148 3.15 17.53 8.27
N ASP A 149 4.38 17.65 8.77
CA ASP A 149 5.40 16.60 8.70
C ASP A 149 4.95 15.31 9.45
N ALA A 150 4.30 15.47 10.61
CA ALA A 150 3.73 14.36 11.36
C ALA A 150 2.64 13.65 10.54
N ILE A 151 1.68 14.38 9.95
CA ILE A 151 0.62 13.82 9.09
C ILE A 151 1.21 13.12 7.87
N TRP A 152 2.23 13.71 7.22
CA TRP A 152 2.88 13.10 6.06
C TRP A 152 3.71 11.86 6.41
N SER A 153 3.97 11.60 7.69
CA SER A 153 4.71 10.43 8.17
C SER A 153 3.85 9.29 8.73
N ILE A 154 2.51 9.41 8.78
CA ILE A 154 1.62 8.39 9.34
C ILE A 154 1.66 7.07 8.57
N GLY A 155 1.37 5.97 9.24
CA GLY A 155 1.29 4.63 8.65
C GLY A 155 2.64 4.01 8.26
N GLY A 156 2.58 2.88 7.57
CA GLY A 156 3.77 2.11 7.19
C GLY A 156 4.59 1.66 8.39
N LYS A 157 5.90 1.94 8.40
CA LYS A 157 6.80 1.52 9.49
C LYS A 157 6.63 2.33 10.78
N LYS A 158 6.23 3.60 10.68
CA LYS A 158 5.98 4.46 11.84
C LYS A 158 4.68 4.06 12.55
N GLY A 159 3.73 3.50 11.82
CA GLY A 159 2.40 3.18 12.32
C GLY A 159 1.48 4.40 12.44
N TRP A 160 0.35 4.22 13.11
CA TRP A 160 -0.64 5.26 13.35
C TRP A 160 -0.44 5.89 14.73
N PRO A 161 -0.59 7.21 14.88
CA PRO A 161 -0.26 7.93 16.12
C PRO A 161 -1.03 7.48 17.36
N SER A 162 -2.12 6.74 17.20
CA SER A 162 -2.91 6.22 18.32
C SER A 162 -3.41 4.82 18.06
N MET A 163 -3.27 3.97 19.09
CA MET A 163 -3.80 2.59 19.11
C MET A 163 -3.45 1.79 17.85
N ASP A 164 -2.21 1.81 17.43
CA ASP A 164 -1.72 1.15 16.21
C ASP A 164 -2.15 -0.33 16.14
N TRP A 165 -2.22 -1.02 17.29
CA TRP A 165 -2.74 -2.38 17.39
C TRP A 165 -4.19 -2.53 16.88
N ALA A 166 -5.05 -1.51 17.08
CA ALA A 166 -6.44 -1.56 16.63
C ALA A 166 -6.52 -1.43 15.10
N TRP A 167 -5.63 -0.64 14.50
CA TRP A 167 -5.48 -0.56 13.05
C TRP A 167 -4.97 -1.88 12.47
N HIS A 168 -4.02 -2.54 13.15
CA HIS A 168 -3.58 -3.88 12.77
C HIS A 168 -4.69 -4.92 12.87
N LEU A 169 -5.45 -4.94 13.96
CA LEU A 169 -6.61 -5.84 14.13
C LEU A 169 -7.63 -5.63 13.01
N ARG A 170 -7.95 -4.36 12.70
CA ARG A 170 -8.84 -4.02 11.59
C ARG A 170 -8.31 -4.54 10.25
N GLY A 171 -7.00 -4.41 10.01
CA GLY A 171 -6.35 -4.95 8.81
C GLY A 171 -6.45 -6.47 8.71
N ILE A 172 -6.33 -7.19 9.84
CA ILE A 172 -6.50 -8.65 9.88
C ILE A 172 -7.95 -9.03 9.55
N LEU A 173 -8.94 -8.36 10.15
CA LEU A 173 -10.36 -8.58 9.88
C LEU A 173 -10.70 -8.30 8.41
N ASP A 174 -10.17 -7.22 7.82
CA ASP A 174 -10.30 -6.93 6.40
C ASP A 174 -9.71 -8.04 5.53
N LYS A 175 -8.55 -8.55 5.92
CA LYS A 175 -7.88 -9.65 5.22
C LYS A 175 -8.72 -10.94 5.23
N VAL A 176 -9.30 -11.29 6.39
CA VAL A 176 -10.21 -12.43 6.53
C VAL A 176 -11.46 -12.25 5.66
N ALA A 177 -11.98 -11.02 5.55
CA ALA A 177 -13.08 -10.68 4.65
C ALA A 177 -12.68 -10.65 3.16
N GLY A 178 -11.41 -10.89 2.83
CA GLY A 178 -10.88 -10.87 1.46
C GLY A 178 -10.53 -9.48 0.95
N GLY A 179 -10.24 -8.53 1.85
CA GLY A 179 -9.75 -7.20 1.53
C GLY A 179 -8.23 -7.12 1.44
N SER A 180 -7.70 -5.89 1.31
CA SER A 180 -6.26 -5.63 1.15
C SER A 180 -5.43 -5.83 2.42
N GLY A 181 -6.03 -5.63 3.59
CA GLY A 181 -5.32 -5.63 4.88
C GLY A 181 -4.29 -4.50 5.02
N MET A 182 -3.60 -4.45 6.15
CA MET A 182 -2.61 -3.41 6.45
C MET A 182 -1.21 -3.63 5.86
N ARG A 183 -0.97 -4.67 5.09
CA ARG A 183 0.39 -5.04 4.65
C ARG A 183 0.87 -4.37 3.37
N ARG A 184 0.15 -3.36 2.88
CA ARG A 184 0.57 -2.67 1.65
C ARG A 184 1.85 -1.85 1.81
N GLY A 185 2.10 -1.33 3.02
CA GLY A 185 3.24 -0.47 3.26
C GLY A 185 3.11 0.92 2.63
N ARG A 186 4.22 1.61 2.51
CA ARG A 186 4.33 2.93 1.89
C ARG A 186 5.46 2.93 0.86
N ARG A 187 5.32 3.72 -0.18
CA ARG A 187 6.39 3.98 -1.16
C ARG A 187 7.56 4.71 -0.50
N ASP A 188 7.28 5.77 0.24
CA ASP A 188 8.25 6.60 0.96
C ASP A 188 7.76 6.89 2.38
N GLN A 189 8.67 6.97 3.37
CA GLN A 189 8.31 7.17 4.78
C GLN A 189 7.99 8.64 5.14
N LYS A 190 8.45 9.61 4.36
CA LYS A 190 8.31 11.04 4.62
C LYS A 190 7.42 11.75 3.59
N GLU A 191 7.23 11.14 2.42
CA GLU A 191 6.50 11.74 1.32
C GLU A 191 5.26 10.92 0.94
N LEU A 192 4.17 11.64 0.71
CA LEU A 192 2.92 11.10 0.16
C LEU A 192 2.60 11.83 -1.14
N ARG A 193 2.13 11.09 -2.13
CA ARG A 193 1.64 11.61 -3.40
C ARG A 193 0.25 11.08 -3.68
N THR A 194 -0.53 11.84 -4.41
CA THR A 194 -1.82 11.37 -4.91
C THR A 194 -1.63 10.09 -5.72
N GLY A 195 -2.38 9.06 -5.35
CA GLY A 195 -2.27 7.72 -5.91
C GLY A 195 -1.46 6.73 -5.07
N ASP A 196 -0.65 7.18 -4.10
CA ASP A 196 0.12 6.28 -3.22
C ASP A 196 -0.81 5.37 -2.39
N ALA A 197 -0.35 4.16 -2.11
CA ALA A 197 -0.95 3.30 -1.10
C ALA A 197 -0.36 3.61 0.27
N LEU A 198 -1.22 3.74 1.25
CA LEU A 198 -0.90 3.94 2.66
C LEU A 198 -1.66 2.91 3.49
N ASP A 199 -1.01 1.80 3.83
CA ASP A 199 -1.64 0.65 4.49
C ASP A 199 -2.88 0.16 3.70
N PHE A 200 -4.09 0.30 4.20
CA PHE A 200 -5.33 0.00 3.50
C PHE A 200 -6.03 1.24 2.89
N TRP A 201 -5.34 2.38 2.90
CA TRP A 201 -5.82 3.62 2.33
C TRP A 201 -5.21 3.90 0.97
N ARG A 202 -5.94 4.65 0.14
CA ARG A 202 -5.43 5.28 -1.08
C ARG A 202 -5.38 6.78 -0.88
N VAL A 203 -4.24 7.39 -1.14
CA VAL A 203 -4.08 8.84 -1.13
C VAL A 203 -4.82 9.44 -2.32
N ILE A 204 -5.87 10.19 -2.07
CA ILE A 204 -6.68 10.87 -3.09
C ILE A 204 -6.16 12.28 -3.35
N LEU A 205 -5.78 12.97 -2.30
CA LEU A 205 -5.16 14.28 -2.34
C LEU A 205 -4.02 14.33 -1.33
N ALA A 206 -2.88 14.84 -1.75
CA ALA A 206 -1.74 15.16 -0.88
C ALA A 206 -1.22 16.55 -1.29
N ASP A 207 -1.79 17.57 -0.69
CA ASP A 207 -1.40 18.97 -0.88
C ASP A 207 -0.71 19.48 0.38
N ARG A 208 0.62 19.46 0.35
CA ARG A 208 1.46 19.83 1.48
C ARG A 208 1.45 21.34 1.76
N GLU A 209 1.29 22.16 0.74
CA GLU A 209 1.27 23.61 0.87
C GLU A 209 0.01 24.07 1.59
N SER A 210 -1.16 23.58 1.16
CA SER A 210 -2.42 23.84 1.87
C SER A 210 -2.56 23.05 3.17
N GLY A 211 -1.70 22.06 3.42
CA GLY A 211 -1.76 21.19 4.61
C GLY A 211 -2.93 20.21 4.55
N ARG A 212 -3.36 19.78 3.35
CA ARG A 212 -4.54 18.94 3.17
C ARG A 212 -4.18 17.56 2.64
N LEU A 213 -4.59 16.53 3.37
CA LEU A 213 -4.44 15.12 3.00
C LEU A 213 -5.80 14.44 3.02
N ILE A 214 -6.16 13.76 1.92
CA ILE A 214 -7.40 12.98 1.81
C ILE A 214 -7.05 11.54 1.46
N LEU A 215 -7.54 10.63 2.28
CA LEU A 215 -7.37 9.19 2.16
C LEU A 215 -8.72 8.52 1.86
N PHE A 216 -8.72 7.54 0.99
CA PHE A 216 -9.88 6.69 0.69
C PHE A 216 -9.60 5.25 1.11
N ALA A 217 -10.56 4.62 1.79
CA ALA A 217 -10.43 3.25 2.25
C ALA A 217 -10.62 2.23 1.11
N GLU A 218 -9.59 1.45 0.82
CA GLU A 218 -9.65 0.35 -0.15
C GLU A 218 -10.07 -0.99 0.48
N MET A 219 -10.31 -1.03 1.79
CA MET A 219 -10.81 -2.23 2.45
C MET A 219 -12.22 -2.60 1.99
N LYS A 220 -12.58 -3.84 2.25
CA LYS A 220 -13.96 -4.33 2.05
C LYS A 220 -14.88 -3.77 3.13
N LEU A 221 -15.61 -2.73 2.78
CA LEU A 221 -16.58 -2.07 3.63
C LEU A 221 -17.98 -2.21 3.04
N PRO A 222 -19.02 -2.25 3.87
CA PRO A 222 -20.40 -2.13 3.41
C PRO A 222 -20.76 -0.65 3.08
N GLY A 223 -19.87 0.02 2.35
CA GLY A 223 -19.92 1.42 2.00
C GLY A 223 -18.58 1.92 1.49
N GLU A 224 -18.39 3.23 1.56
CA GLU A 224 -17.15 3.92 1.19
C GLU A 224 -16.74 4.84 2.33
N ALA A 225 -15.44 4.92 2.62
CA ALA A 225 -14.90 5.69 3.72
C ALA A 225 -13.75 6.59 3.28
N TRP A 226 -13.74 7.80 3.82
CA TRP A 226 -12.68 8.79 3.63
C TRP A 226 -12.16 9.23 4.99
N LEU A 227 -10.88 9.54 5.05
CA LEU A 227 -10.25 10.21 6.18
C LEU A 227 -9.51 11.44 5.65
N GLU A 228 -9.90 12.59 6.13
CA GLU A 228 -9.34 13.87 5.71
C GLU A 228 -8.64 14.54 6.89
N PHE A 229 -7.47 15.09 6.62
CA PHE A 229 -6.72 15.96 7.52
C PHE A 229 -6.56 17.31 6.85
N SER A 230 -6.83 18.38 7.59
CA SER A 230 -6.67 19.76 7.13
C SER A 230 -6.00 20.58 8.23
N VAL A 231 -4.89 21.24 7.90
CA VAL A 231 -4.08 22.03 8.82
C VAL A 231 -4.11 23.49 8.41
N SER A 232 -4.72 24.33 9.22
CA SER A 232 -4.65 25.79 9.12
C SER A 232 -3.42 26.31 9.87
N ASP A 233 -3.27 27.62 9.97
CA ASP A 233 -2.16 28.22 10.72
C ASP A 233 -2.28 28.02 12.23
N THR A 234 -3.50 27.84 12.76
CA THR A 234 -3.77 27.76 14.19
C THR A 234 -4.41 26.45 14.65
N SER A 235 -4.97 25.67 13.73
CA SER A 235 -5.76 24.48 14.06
C SER A 235 -5.58 23.35 13.05
N MET A 236 -5.81 22.13 13.51
CA MET A 236 -5.93 20.94 12.69
C MET A 236 -7.31 20.36 12.81
N THR A 237 -7.90 20.00 11.67
CA THR A 237 -9.17 19.28 11.58
C THR A 237 -8.93 17.88 11.03
N GLN A 238 -9.48 16.89 11.71
CA GLN A 238 -9.56 15.50 11.28
C GLN A 238 -11.02 15.17 11.03
N ARG A 239 -11.35 14.66 9.84
CA ARG A 239 -12.71 14.37 9.40
C ARG A 239 -12.78 12.95 8.83
N ALA A 240 -13.54 12.08 9.46
CA ALA A 240 -13.88 10.75 8.93
C ALA A 240 -15.27 10.81 8.31
N VAL A 241 -15.39 10.41 7.06
CA VAL A 241 -16.65 10.41 6.30
C VAL A 241 -16.94 9.00 5.83
N PHE A 242 -18.15 8.54 6.02
CA PHE A 242 -18.60 7.22 5.59
C PHE A 242 -19.92 7.32 4.82
N ARG A 243 -19.94 6.81 3.60
CA ARG A 243 -21.14 6.66 2.78
C ARG A 243 -21.62 5.21 2.90
N PRO A 244 -22.66 4.95 3.74
CA PRO A 244 -23.14 3.59 3.96
C PRO A 244 -23.84 3.04 2.73
N ARG A 245 -23.66 1.74 2.46
CA ARG A 245 -24.44 1.02 1.47
C ARG A 245 -25.53 0.21 2.18
N GLY A 246 -26.73 0.75 2.21
CA GLY A 246 -27.90 0.13 2.84
C GLY A 246 -27.80 0.03 4.37
N LEU A 247 -28.59 -0.87 4.95
CA LEU A 247 -28.71 -1.03 6.40
C LEU A 247 -27.41 -1.58 7.03
N LEU A 248 -26.74 -2.52 6.35
CA LEU A 248 -25.48 -3.10 6.84
C LEU A 248 -24.39 -2.03 6.96
N GLY A 249 -24.36 -1.06 6.04
CA GLY A 249 -23.41 0.05 6.13
C GLY A 249 -23.68 0.92 7.36
N ARG A 250 -24.93 1.22 7.67
CA ARG A 250 -25.29 2.00 8.86
C ARG A 250 -24.94 1.25 10.14
N LEU A 251 -25.27 -0.04 10.23
CA LEU A 251 -24.93 -0.87 11.38
C LEU A 251 -23.41 -0.92 11.59
N TYR A 252 -22.67 -1.10 10.51
CA TYR A 252 -21.20 -1.08 10.55
C TYR A 252 -20.65 0.23 11.13
N TRP A 253 -21.17 1.40 10.71
CA TRP A 253 -20.75 2.69 11.26
C TRP A 253 -20.98 2.75 12.78
N TRP A 254 -22.16 2.38 13.25
CA TRP A 254 -22.47 2.40 14.68
C TRP A 254 -21.63 1.43 15.49
N CYS A 255 -21.25 0.27 14.92
CA CYS A 255 -20.30 -0.65 15.56
C CYS A 255 -18.88 -0.06 15.64
N CYS A 256 -18.47 0.74 14.66
CA CYS A 256 -17.14 1.38 14.64
C CYS A 256 -17.08 2.68 15.44
N TYR A 257 -18.20 3.37 15.63
CA TYR A 257 -18.26 4.69 16.25
C TYR A 257 -17.66 4.75 17.68
N PRO A 258 -17.87 3.77 18.58
CA PRO A 258 -17.21 3.76 19.89
C PRO A 258 -15.67 3.79 19.80
N PHE A 259 -15.11 3.13 18.79
CA PHE A 259 -13.66 3.17 18.56
C PHE A 259 -13.21 4.55 18.05
N HIS A 260 -14.00 5.21 17.22
CA HIS A 260 -13.74 6.60 16.81
C HIS A 260 -13.67 7.55 18.00
N MET A 261 -14.57 7.39 18.98
CA MET A 261 -14.60 8.20 20.21
C MET A 261 -13.30 8.10 21.02
N ILE A 262 -12.56 7.02 20.91
CA ILE A 262 -11.30 6.79 21.64
C ILE A 262 -10.08 7.10 20.77
N ILE A 263 -10.05 6.58 19.55
CA ILE A 263 -8.88 6.64 18.66
C ILE A 263 -8.67 8.06 18.14
N PHE A 264 -9.74 8.72 17.66
CA PHE A 264 -9.61 9.98 16.95
C PHE A 264 -9.17 11.16 17.81
N PRO A 265 -9.69 11.36 19.04
CA PRO A 265 -9.17 12.41 19.91
C PRO A 265 -7.70 12.22 20.26
N ARG A 266 -7.29 10.98 20.50
CA ARG A 266 -5.89 10.66 20.81
C ARG A 266 -4.99 10.88 19.62
N MET A 267 -5.42 10.47 18.42
CA MET A 267 -4.69 10.67 17.17
C MET A 267 -4.56 12.15 16.86
N LEU A 268 -5.64 12.92 16.97
CA LEU A 268 -5.64 14.36 16.77
C LEU A 268 -4.68 15.05 17.76
N GLY A 269 -4.76 14.69 19.05
CA GLY A 269 -3.88 15.24 20.08
C GLY A 269 -2.39 14.89 19.87
N ALA A 270 -2.05 13.69 19.42
CA ALA A 270 -0.68 13.32 19.09
C ALA A 270 -0.17 14.13 17.89
N LEU A 271 -0.95 14.19 16.80
CA LEU A 271 -0.57 14.93 15.59
C LEU A 271 -0.40 16.43 15.84
N THR A 272 -1.27 17.07 16.65
CA THR A 272 -1.15 18.49 16.97
C THR A 272 0.03 18.83 17.88
N ARG A 273 0.66 17.83 18.52
CA ARG A 273 1.95 17.95 19.23
C ARG A 273 3.15 17.55 18.38
N GLY A 274 2.95 17.14 17.12
CA GLY A 274 4.02 16.73 16.20
C GLY A 274 4.61 15.34 16.49
N GLU A 275 3.85 14.43 17.15
CA GLU A 275 4.27 13.08 17.54
C GLU A 275 4.09 12.04 16.41
#